data_a15052758ce71cde0ac25a3a139a3602
#
_entry.id   a15052758ce71cde0ac25a3a139a3602
#
_cell.length_a   1.000
_cell.length_b   1.000
_cell.length_c   1.000
_cell.angle_alpha   90.00
_cell.angle_beta   90.00
_cell.angle_gamma   90.00
#
_symmetry.space_group_name_H-M   'P 1'
#
loop_
_entity.id
_entity.type
_entity.pdbx_description
1 polymer ?
#
loop_
_entity_poly.entity_id
_entity_poly.type
_entity_poly.pdbx_seq_one_letter_code
_entity_poly.pdbx_strand_id
1 'polypeptide(L)'
;MAVNLAVFASHGGSDLQAIIDACEAGKLDAQVRLVISNNSGSRALQRAKNHGIPAVHFSSAVIKDPELIDREILAALTQHEIQIIFLAGYLKKLGSAILKKFENNIYNIHPSLLPKYGGKGMYGINVHTAVLNAGDKETGITIHRVSEEYDKGQIIAQRKVPVMENDTPEILAARVLQQEHLFIVEVLGTILGRQV
;
A
#
# COMPACT_ATOMS: atom_id res chain seq x y z
N MET A 1 -4.50 -22.75 5.09
CA MET A 1 -3.59 -21.99 5.99
C MET A 1 -3.71 -20.53 5.58
N ALA A 2 -3.84 -19.62 6.55
CA ALA A 2 -3.91 -18.18 6.28
C ALA A 2 -2.65 -17.69 5.54
N VAL A 3 -2.82 -16.77 4.58
CA VAL A 3 -1.72 -16.22 3.78
C VAL A 3 -0.93 -15.19 4.59
N ASN A 4 0.40 -15.29 4.57
CA ASN A 4 1.29 -14.38 5.26
C ASN A 4 1.50 -13.09 4.45
N LEU A 5 1.02 -11.96 4.98
CA LEU A 5 1.14 -10.63 4.36
C LEU A 5 2.29 -9.82 4.98
N ALA A 6 3.03 -9.10 4.15
CA ALA A 6 3.80 -7.94 4.58
C ALA A 6 3.11 -6.67 4.10
N VAL A 7 2.99 -5.67 4.97
CA VAL A 7 2.46 -4.36 4.60
C VAL A 7 3.55 -3.31 4.73
N PHE A 8 3.74 -2.54 3.66
CA PHE A 8 4.72 -1.45 3.64
C PHE A 8 3.99 -0.11 3.70
N ALA A 9 4.40 0.76 4.62
CA ALA A 9 3.78 2.07 4.80
C ALA A 9 4.79 3.11 5.29
N SER A 10 4.74 4.33 4.75
CA SER A 10 5.69 5.41 5.10
C SER A 10 5.22 6.30 6.24
N HIS A 11 3.90 6.42 6.49
CA HIS A 11 3.33 7.43 7.38
C HIS A 11 2.24 6.89 8.33
N GLY A 12 0.99 7.31 8.15
CA GLY A 12 -0.13 7.11 9.06
C GLY A 12 -0.56 5.65 9.26
N GLY A 13 -0.52 4.86 8.18
CA GLY A 13 -0.86 3.44 8.20
C GLY A 13 -2.35 3.16 8.46
N SER A 14 -3.27 4.03 8.02
CA SER A 14 -4.71 3.79 8.15
C SER A 14 -5.18 2.59 7.31
N ASP A 15 -4.63 2.43 6.11
CA ASP A 15 -4.89 1.26 5.25
C ASP A 15 -4.31 -0.02 5.86
N LEU A 16 -3.11 0.07 6.48
CA LEU A 16 -2.56 -1.04 7.27
C LEU A 16 -3.54 -1.44 8.39
N GLN A 17 -4.12 -0.45 9.11
CA GLN A 17 -5.09 -0.74 10.16
C GLN A 17 -6.32 -1.48 9.60
N ALA A 18 -6.85 -1.02 8.47
CA ALA A 18 -7.99 -1.69 7.84
C ALA A 18 -7.68 -3.16 7.46
N ILE A 19 -6.45 -3.44 7.01
CA ILE A 19 -6.00 -4.81 6.72
C ILE A 19 -5.89 -5.63 8.01
N ILE A 20 -5.27 -5.09 9.07
CA ILE A 20 -5.13 -5.77 10.37
C ILE A 20 -6.51 -6.12 10.92
N ASP A 21 -7.40 -5.14 11.01
CA ASP A 21 -8.76 -5.31 11.55
C ASP A 21 -9.55 -6.38 10.77
N ALA A 22 -9.38 -6.41 9.44
CA ALA A 22 -10.04 -7.41 8.60
C ALA A 22 -9.47 -8.83 8.79
N CYS A 23 -8.17 -8.96 8.99
CA CYS A 23 -7.54 -10.25 9.32
C CYS A 23 -7.99 -10.75 10.69
N GLU A 24 -7.95 -9.89 11.72
CA GLU A 24 -8.37 -10.23 13.08
C GLU A 24 -9.86 -10.57 13.17
N ALA A 25 -10.69 -9.91 12.38
CA ALA A 25 -12.12 -10.20 12.28
C ALA A 25 -12.46 -11.45 11.43
N GLY A 26 -11.45 -12.13 10.87
CA GLY A 26 -11.65 -13.30 10.00
C GLY A 26 -12.30 -12.99 8.64
N LYS A 27 -12.29 -11.71 8.21
CA LYS A 27 -12.81 -11.29 6.90
C LYS A 27 -11.83 -11.62 5.77
N LEU A 28 -10.55 -11.75 6.09
CA LEU A 28 -9.49 -12.16 5.18
C LEU A 28 -8.84 -13.45 5.71
N ASP A 29 -8.68 -14.46 4.85
CA ASP A 29 -7.90 -15.66 5.18
C ASP A 29 -6.40 -15.36 5.06
N ALA A 30 -5.96 -14.39 5.85
CA ALA A 30 -4.60 -13.88 5.86
C ALA A 30 -4.21 -13.39 7.26
N GLN A 31 -2.92 -13.22 7.47
CA GLN A 31 -2.36 -12.58 8.66
C GLN A 31 -1.24 -11.60 8.28
N VAL A 32 -1.23 -10.42 8.90
CA VAL A 32 -0.11 -9.49 8.75
C VAL A 32 1.05 -9.99 9.62
N ARG A 33 2.10 -10.48 8.99
CA ARG A 33 3.27 -11.08 9.67
C ARG A 33 4.45 -10.12 9.78
N LEU A 34 4.44 -9.04 8.99
CA LEU A 34 5.52 -8.06 8.98
C LEU A 34 5.01 -6.70 8.50
N VAL A 35 5.44 -5.64 9.18
CA VAL A 35 5.25 -4.27 8.72
C VAL A 35 6.60 -3.60 8.49
N ILE A 36 6.77 -3.00 7.32
CA ILE A 36 8.00 -2.30 6.95
C ILE A 36 7.71 -0.83 6.70
N SER A 37 8.57 0.05 7.24
CA SER A 37 8.53 1.47 6.94
C SER A 37 9.92 2.02 6.62
N ASN A 38 9.97 3.01 5.74
CA ASN A 38 11.18 3.80 5.49
C ASN A 38 11.32 5.02 6.41
N ASN A 39 10.37 5.20 7.34
CA ASN A 39 10.33 6.29 8.31
C ASN A 39 10.23 5.70 9.73
N SER A 40 11.25 5.94 10.56
CA SER A 40 11.33 5.44 11.93
C SER A 40 10.22 5.96 12.84
N GLY A 41 9.70 7.18 12.57
CA GLY A 41 8.61 7.81 13.31
C GLY A 41 7.22 7.51 12.73
N SER A 42 7.10 6.54 11.82
CA SER A 42 5.81 6.27 11.19
C SER A 42 4.81 5.67 12.19
N ARG A 43 3.55 6.16 12.12
CA ARG A 43 2.46 5.58 12.90
C ARG A 43 2.15 4.14 12.47
N ALA A 44 2.49 3.75 11.24
CA ALA A 44 2.34 2.38 10.78
C ALA A 44 3.14 1.39 11.64
N LEU A 45 4.40 1.73 11.99
CA LEU A 45 5.21 0.89 12.90
C LEU A 45 4.60 0.82 14.30
N GLN A 46 4.04 1.93 14.79
CA GLN A 46 3.39 1.94 16.10
C GLN A 46 2.11 1.09 16.10
N ARG A 47 1.30 1.15 15.03
CA ARG A 47 0.11 0.29 14.88
C ARG A 47 0.51 -1.18 14.91
N ALA A 48 1.50 -1.58 14.12
CA ALA A 48 2.01 -2.95 14.11
C ALA A 48 2.42 -3.43 15.51
N LYS A 49 3.19 -2.62 16.24
CA LYS A 49 3.60 -2.92 17.62
C LYS A 49 2.42 -3.10 18.55
N ASN A 50 1.39 -2.26 18.46
CA ASN A 50 0.18 -2.35 19.29
C ASN A 50 -0.59 -3.67 19.07
N HIS A 51 -0.46 -4.28 17.89
CA HIS A 51 -1.05 -5.57 17.52
C HIS A 51 -0.07 -6.75 17.64
N GLY A 52 1.12 -6.54 18.25
CA GLY A 52 2.14 -7.60 18.39
C GLY A 52 2.75 -8.07 17.07
N ILE A 53 2.61 -7.26 15.99
CA ILE A 53 3.15 -7.58 14.67
C ILE A 53 4.59 -7.09 14.57
N PRO A 54 5.55 -7.92 14.10
CA PRO A 54 6.90 -7.52 13.79
C PRO A 54 6.95 -6.27 12.91
N ALA A 55 7.71 -5.25 13.35
CA ALA A 55 7.73 -3.94 12.70
C ALA A 55 9.18 -3.48 12.54
N VAL A 56 9.62 -3.28 11.28
CA VAL A 56 11.01 -2.97 10.94
C VAL A 56 11.12 -1.67 10.15
N HIS A 57 12.14 -0.89 10.49
CA HIS A 57 12.49 0.34 9.78
C HIS A 57 13.72 0.12 8.93
N PHE A 58 13.57 0.31 7.61
CA PHE A 58 14.68 0.34 6.66
C PHE A 58 14.72 1.68 5.92
N SER A 59 15.83 2.40 5.99
CA SER A 59 15.97 3.66 5.27
C SER A 59 17.42 3.99 4.93
N SER A 60 17.61 4.82 3.90
CA SER A 60 18.92 5.35 3.51
C SER A 60 19.56 6.28 4.56
N ALA A 61 18.82 6.68 5.58
CA ALA A 61 19.37 7.39 6.73
C ALA A 61 20.23 6.47 7.61
N VAL A 62 19.86 5.19 7.69
CA VAL A 62 20.54 4.17 8.52
C VAL A 62 21.51 3.33 7.66
N ILE A 63 21.05 2.84 6.53
CA ILE A 63 21.83 2.02 5.61
C ILE A 63 22.05 2.84 4.34
N LYS A 64 23.31 3.20 4.03
CA LYS A 64 23.63 4.07 2.91
C LYS A 64 23.59 3.34 1.56
N ASP A 65 23.86 2.05 1.57
CA ASP A 65 23.87 1.21 0.38
C ASP A 65 22.45 0.73 0.03
N PRO A 66 21.88 1.14 -1.13
CA PRO A 66 20.54 0.71 -1.55
C PRO A 66 20.44 -0.80 -1.77
N GLU A 67 21.50 -1.46 -2.25
CA GLU A 67 21.50 -2.90 -2.47
C GLU A 67 21.47 -3.67 -1.14
N LEU A 68 22.14 -3.11 -0.12
CA LEU A 68 22.09 -3.68 1.22
C LEU A 68 20.67 -3.53 1.81
N ILE A 69 20.01 -2.37 1.63
CA ILE A 69 18.61 -2.19 2.05
C ILE A 69 17.71 -3.27 1.41
N ASP A 70 17.86 -3.49 0.10
CA ASP A 70 17.05 -4.46 -0.63
C ASP A 70 17.27 -5.89 -0.10
N ARG A 71 18.52 -6.26 0.16
CA ARG A 71 18.88 -7.57 0.75
C ARG A 71 18.33 -7.75 2.16
N GLU A 72 18.42 -6.74 3.02
CA GLU A 72 17.89 -6.79 4.39
C GLU A 72 16.37 -6.89 4.41
N ILE A 73 15.68 -6.13 3.53
CA ILE A 73 14.23 -6.26 3.36
C ILE A 73 13.88 -7.67 2.90
N LEU A 74 14.58 -8.19 1.89
CA LEU A 74 14.34 -9.54 1.36
C LEU A 74 14.57 -10.63 2.40
N ALA A 75 15.62 -10.48 3.23
CA ALA A 75 15.89 -11.39 4.35
C ALA A 75 14.75 -11.36 5.38
N ALA A 76 14.27 -10.18 5.77
CA ALA A 76 13.15 -10.04 6.68
C ALA A 76 11.85 -10.66 6.12
N LEU A 77 11.54 -10.42 4.84
CA LEU A 77 10.39 -11.04 4.16
C LEU A 77 10.47 -12.56 4.16
N THR A 78 11.66 -13.11 3.91
CA THR A 78 11.90 -14.56 3.92
C THR A 78 11.78 -15.15 5.32
N GLN A 79 12.36 -14.50 6.33
CA GLN A 79 12.30 -14.93 7.74
C GLN A 79 10.86 -15.01 8.25
N HIS A 80 10.00 -14.10 7.80
CA HIS A 80 8.59 -14.07 8.18
C HIS A 80 7.68 -14.86 7.23
N GLU A 81 8.25 -15.66 6.31
CA GLU A 81 7.52 -16.52 5.36
C GLU A 81 6.45 -15.77 4.57
N ILE A 82 6.77 -14.52 4.14
CA ILE A 82 5.84 -13.67 3.43
C ILE A 82 5.51 -14.24 2.05
N GLN A 83 4.23 -14.23 1.70
CA GLN A 83 3.71 -14.70 0.42
C GLN A 83 3.22 -13.55 -0.45
N ILE A 84 2.66 -12.51 0.16
CA ILE A 84 2.15 -11.32 -0.54
C ILE A 84 2.66 -10.06 0.14
N ILE A 85 3.03 -9.07 -0.66
CA ILE A 85 3.39 -7.72 -0.23
C ILE A 85 2.29 -6.75 -0.64
N PHE A 86 1.83 -5.92 0.30
CA PHE A 86 0.89 -4.83 0.03
C PHE A 86 1.52 -3.48 0.38
N LEU A 87 1.62 -2.60 -0.61
CA LEU A 87 2.11 -1.23 -0.42
C LEU A 87 0.92 -0.33 -0.09
N ALA A 88 0.88 0.17 1.14
CA ALA A 88 -0.17 1.00 1.71
C ALA A 88 0.39 2.41 2.01
N GLY A 89 0.61 3.20 0.97
CA GLY A 89 1.26 4.50 1.07
C GLY A 89 2.76 4.40 1.35
N TYR A 90 3.45 3.48 0.71
CA TYR A 90 4.91 3.36 0.75
C TYR A 90 5.56 4.20 -0.34
N LEU A 91 6.40 5.18 0.05
CA LEU A 91 6.92 6.21 -0.84
C LEU A 91 8.30 5.89 -1.47
N LYS A 92 8.79 4.68 -1.33
CA LYS A 92 10.08 4.27 -1.91
C LYS A 92 9.88 3.17 -2.95
N LYS A 93 10.77 3.14 -3.94
CA LYS A 93 10.84 1.99 -4.85
C LYS A 93 11.34 0.76 -4.10
N LEU A 94 10.80 -0.38 -4.47
CA LEU A 94 11.35 -1.68 -4.07
C LEU A 94 12.54 -1.99 -4.99
N GLY A 95 13.53 -2.67 -4.44
CA GLY A 95 14.67 -3.12 -5.19
C GLY A 95 14.35 -4.30 -6.11
N SER A 96 15.23 -4.53 -7.09
CA SER A 96 15.02 -5.54 -8.12
C SER A 96 14.94 -6.97 -7.57
N ALA A 97 15.66 -7.27 -6.50
CA ALA A 97 15.64 -8.59 -5.88
C ALA A 97 14.27 -8.90 -5.26
N ILE A 98 13.63 -7.90 -4.61
CA ILE A 98 12.28 -8.03 -4.06
C ILE A 98 11.27 -8.19 -5.19
N LEU A 99 11.33 -7.33 -6.22
CA LEU A 99 10.42 -7.38 -7.38
C LEU A 99 10.47 -8.74 -8.07
N LYS A 100 11.67 -9.29 -8.26
CA LYS A 100 11.87 -10.61 -8.88
C LYS A 100 11.36 -11.76 -8.00
N LYS A 101 11.65 -11.72 -6.68
CA LYS A 101 11.25 -12.79 -5.75
C LYS A 101 9.75 -12.87 -5.55
N PHE A 102 9.08 -11.72 -5.53
CA PHE A 102 7.64 -11.60 -5.31
C PHE A 102 6.90 -11.19 -6.59
N GLU A 103 7.43 -11.56 -7.76
CA GLU A 103 6.77 -11.29 -9.04
C GLU A 103 5.30 -11.73 -9.00
N ASN A 104 4.41 -10.85 -9.44
CA ASN A 104 2.95 -11.00 -9.39
C ASN A 104 2.30 -11.03 -7.99
N ASN A 105 3.07 -10.95 -6.90
CA ASN A 105 2.59 -10.99 -5.51
C ASN A 105 2.84 -9.68 -4.74
N ILE A 106 3.08 -8.58 -5.45
CA ILE A 106 3.20 -7.24 -4.88
C ILE A 106 2.08 -6.38 -5.41
N TYR A 107 1.31 -5.81 -4.52
CA TYR A 107 0.18 -4.94 -4.84
C TYR A 107 0.38 -3.56 -4.23
N ASN A 108 -0.11 -2.54 -4.90
CA ASN A 108 -0.12 -1.16 -4.42
C ASN A 108 -1.52 -0.59 -4.51
N ILE A 109 -1.88 0.27 -3.56
CA ILE A 109 -3.07 1.11 -3.65
C ILE A 109 -2.66 2.53 -4.00
N HIS A 110 -3.35 3.12 -4.98
CA HIS A 110 -3.11 4.47 -5.45
C HIS A 110 -4.43 5.28 -5.45
N PRO A 111 -4.44 6.52 -4.90
CA PRO A 111 -5.67 7.28 -4.66
C PRO A 111 -6.17 8.02 -5.91
N SER A 112 -6.11 7.39 -7.09
CA SER A 112 -6.71 7.89 -8.32
C SER A 112 -7.16 6.75 -9.24
N LEU A 113 -7.86 7.09 -10.31
CA LEU A 113 -8.17 6.17 -11.42
C LEU A 113 -6.98 6.15 -12.40
N LEU A 114 -6.02 5.26 -12.16
CA LEU A 114 -4.88 5.10 -13.07
C LEU A 114 -5.33 4.81 -14.51
N PRO A 115 -4.62 5.32 -15.53
CA PRO A 115 -3.30 5.96 -15.47
C PRO A 115 -3.31 7.45 -15.10
N LYS A 116 -4.48 8.09 -14.92
CA LYS A 116 -4.56 9.50 -14.52
C LYS A 116 -3.95 9.68 -13.13
N TYR A 117 -3.19 10.76 -12.96
CA TYR A 117 -2.60 11.15 -11.66
C TYR A 117 -1.73 10.07 -11.02
N GLY A 118 -1.06 9.22 -11.83
CA GLY A 118 -0.05 8.28 -11.40
C GLY A 118 1.36 8.76 -11.69
N GLY A 119 2.36 8.05 -11.15
CA GLY A 119 3.77 8.27 -11.42
C GLY A 119 4.50 9.13 -10.37
N LYS A 120 5.73 9.51 -10.68
CA LYS A 120 6.63 10.21 -9.76
C LYS A 120 6.02 11.52 -9.26
N GLY A 121 5.94 11.69 -7.93
CA GLY A 121 5.40 12.90 -7.28
C GLY A 121 3.89 12.87 -7.04
N MET A 122 3.16 11.93 -7.62
CA MET A 122 1.72 11.76 -7.43
C MET A 122 1.43 10.86 -6.24
N TYR A 123 1.39 11.45 -5.05
CA TYR A 123 1.05 10.77 -3.79
C TYR A 123 0.42 11.74 -2.79
N GLY A 124 -0.38 11.20 -1.87
CA GLY A 124 -1.03 11.94 -0.82
C GLY A 124 -1.85 13.10 -1.38
N ILE A 125 -1.75 14.27 -0.76
CA ILE A 125 -2.56 15.45 -1.11
C ILE A 125 -2.33 15.95 -2.54
N ASN A 126 -1.16 15.69 -3.13
CA ASN A 126 -0.82 16.13 -4.49
C ASN A 126 -1.77 15.55 -5.54
N VAL A 127 -2.20 14.31 -5.36
CA VAL A 127 -3.15 13.64 -6.26
C VAL A 127 -4.50 14.38 -6.24
N HIS A 128 -5.04 14.64 -5.07
CA HIS A 128 -6.33 15.28 -4.90
C HIS A 128 -6.31 16.74 -5.38
N THR A 129 -5.21 17.45 -5.14
CA THR A 129 -4.97 18.80 -5.67
C THR A 129 -4.96 18.78 -7.21
N ALA A 130 -4.27 17.80 -7.82
CA ALA A 130 -4.22 17.68 -9.28
C ALA A 130 -5.61 17.37 -9.89
N VAL A 131 -6.39 16.49 -9.26
CA VAL A 131 -7.77 16.17 -9.66
C VAL A 131 -8.65 17.42 -9.66
N LEU A 132 -8.62 18.20 -8.57
CA LEU A 132 -9.44 19.42 -8.43
C LEU A 132 -9.00 20.50 -9.42
N ASN A 133 -7.69 20.69 -9.61
CA ASN A 133 -7.16 21.64 -10.59
C ASN A 133 -7.54 21.32 -12.03
N ALA A 134 -7.69 20.03 -12.34
CA ALA A 134 -8.15 19.59 -13.65
C ALA A 134 -9.67 19.75 -13.87
N GLY A 135 -10.43 20.03 -12.81
CA GLY A 135 -11.89 20.13 -12.87
C GLY A 135 -12.61 18.81 -13.10
N ASP A 136 -11.93 17.69 -12.86
CA ASP A 136 -12.52 16.35 -12.99
C ASP A 136 -13.70 16.22 -12.00
N LYS A 137 -14.80 15.61 -12.46
CA LYS A 137 -15.99 15.36 -11.63
C LYS A 137 -15.96 14.02 -10.91
N GLU A 138 -14.95 13.21 -11.22
CA GLU A 138 -14.76 11.88 -10.70
C GLU A 138 -13.26 11.62 -10.50
N THR A 139 -12.92 11.03 -9.39
CA THR A 139 -11.62 10.43 -9.09
C THR A 139 -11.83 8.97 -8.67
N GLY A 140 -10.90 8.38 -7.99
CA GLY A 140 -11.10 7.03 -7.46
C GLY A 140 -9.86 6.44 -6.82
N ILE A 141 -9.85 5.13 -6.79
CA ILE A 141 -8.82 4.31 -6.19
C ILE A 141 -8.46 3.22 -7.16
N THR A 142 -7.18 2.93 -7.28
CA THR A 142 -6.68 1.80 -8.08
C THR A 142 -5.85 0.88 -7.19
N ILE A 143 -6.14 -0.41 -7.21
CA ILE A 143 -5.23 -1.45 -6.75
C ILE A 143 -4.63 -2.10 -7.99
N HIS A 144 -3.29 -2.13 -8.05
CA HIS A 144 -2.55 -2.67 -9.18
C HIS A 144 -1.35 -3.50 -8.71
N ARG A 145 -0.85 -4.39 -9.56
CA ARG A 145 0.44 -5.05 -9.35
C ARG A 145 1.57 -4.04 -9.46
N VAL A 146 2.59 -4.22 -8.66
CA VAL A 146 3.78 -3.37 -8.70
C VAL A 146 4.72 -3.86 -9.79
N SER A 147 5.26 -2.92 -10.56
CA SER A 147 6.29 -3.13 -11.57
C SER A 147 7.51 -2.25 -11.27
N GLU A 148 8.53 -2.30 -12.14
CA GLU A 148 9.72 -1.45 -11.99
C GLU A 148 9.41 0.05 -12.15
N GLU A 149 8.36 0.39 -12.89
CA GLU A 149 7.92 1.77 -13.06
C GLU A 149 6.78 2.11 -12.09
N TYR A 150 6.79 3.35 -11.56
CA TYR A 150 5.72 3.82 -10.68
C TYR A 150 4.37 3.77 -11.39
N ASP A 151 3.40 3.14 -10.72
CA ASP A 151 1.96 3.11 -11.08
C ASP A 151 1.67 2.60 -12.50
N LYS A 152 2.58 1.79 -13.09
CA LYS A 152 2.48 1.23 -14.44
C LYS A 152 2.12 -0.25 -14.49
N GLY A 153 2.04 -0.92 -13.37
CA GLY A 153 1.72 -2.34 -13.31
C GLY A 153 0.25 -2.63 -13.66
N GLN A 154 -0.06 -3.89 -13.85
CA GLN A 154 -1.39 -4.35 -14.21
C GLN A 154 -2.45 -3.92 -13.18
N ILE A 155 -3.47 -3.23 -13.61
CA ILE A 155 -4.63 -2.88 -12.78
C ILE A 155 -5.38 -4.16 -12.41
N ILE A 156 -5.62 -4.34 -11.12
CA ILE A 156 -6.42 -5.44 -10.57
C ILE A 156 -7.86 -5.02 -10.40
N ALA A 157 -8.08 -3.85 -9.80
CA ALA A 157 -9.41 -3.30 -9.59
C ALA A 157 -9.36 -1.78 -9.44
N GLN A 158 -10.48 -1.12 -9.74
CA GLN A 158 -10.66 0.31 -9.55
C GLN A 158 -12.03 0.60 -8.93
N ARG A 159 -12.07 1.62 -8.06
CA ARG A 159 -13.31 2.15 -7.48
C ARG A 159 -13.40 3.64 -7.76
N LYS A 160 -14.54 4.08 -8.30
CA LYS A 160 -14.83 5.48 -8.56
C LYS A 160 -15.28 6.19 -7.28
N VAL A 161 -14.87 7.45 -7.15
CA VAL A 161 -15.25 8.35 -6.07
C VAL A 161 -15.64 9.70 -6.66
N PRO A 162 -16.83 10.24 -6.34
CA PRO A 162 -17.26 11.52 -6.89
C PRO A 162 -16.47 12.68 -6.31
N VAL A 163 -16.21 13.69 -7.13
CA VAL A 163 -15.69 15.01 -6.74
C VAL A 163 -16.88 15.96 -6.60
N MET A 164 -17.02 16.57 -5.43
CA MET A 164 -18.12 17.50 -5.14
C MET A 164 -17.70 18.95 -5.43
N GLU A 165 -18.67 19.82 -5.69
CA GLU A 165 -18.44 21.19 -6.14
C GLU A 165 -17.57 22.03 -5.17
N ASN A 166 -17.70 21.78 -3.86
CA ASN A 166 -17.00 22.54 -2.81
C ASN A 166 -15.87 21.72 -2.16
N ASP A 167 -15.35 20.69 -2.84
CA ASP A 167 -14.24 19.91 -2.29
C ASP A 167 -12.97 20.75 -2.20
N THR A 168 -12.33 20.69 -1.04
CA THR A 168 -10.90 21.01 -0.91
C THR A 168 -10.09 19.72 -1.10
N PRO A 169 -8.78 19.81 -1.36
CA PRO A 169 -7.93 18.61 -1.45
C PRO A 169 -8.06 17.70 -0.22
N GLU A 170 -8.19 18.28 0.98
CA GLU A 170 -8.31 17.54 2.25
C GLU A 170 -9.67 16.83 2.36
N ILE A 171 -10.76 17.48 1.95
CA ILE A 171 -12.11 16.89 1.96
C ILE A 171 -12.16 15.71 0.96
N LEU A 172 -11.62 15.92 -0.23
CA LEU A 172 -11.56 14.86 -1.25
C LEU A 172 -10.66 13.69 -0.77
N ALA A 173 -9.49 14.00 -0.20
CA ALA A 173 -8.59 13.00 0.36
C ALA A 173 -9.26 12.16 1.45
N ALA A 174 -9.98 12.78 2.36
CA ALA A 174 -10.71 12.09 3.43
C ALA A 174 -11.80 11.15 2.86
N ARG A 175 -12.55 11.61 1.84
CA ARG A 175 -13.56 10.79 1.17
C ARG A 175 -12.93 9.60 0.44
N VAL A 176 -11.85 9.80 -0.30
CA VAL A 176 -11.12 8.72 -0.98
C VAL A 176 -10.60 7.73 0.04
N LEU A 177 -9.95 8.18 1.13
CA LEU A 177 -9.41 7.32 2.18
C LEU A 177 -10.47 6.41 2.83
N GLN A 178 -11.68 6.94 3.09
CA GLN A 178 -12.77 6.11 3.61
C GLN A 178 -13.13 4.97 2.65
N GLN A 179 -13.09 5.23 1.34
CA GLN A 179 -13.34 4.21 0.33
C GLN A 179 -12.16 3.25 0.16
N GLU A 180 -10.92 3.71 0.36
CA GLU A 180 -9.72 2.85 0.34
C GLU A 180 -9.82 1.74 1.38
N HIS A 181 -10.19 2.05 2.62
CA HIS A 181 -10.31 1.07 3.70
C HIS A 181 -11.26 -0.09 3.36
N LEU A 182 -12.38 0.22 2.71
CA LEU A 182 -13.36 -0.80 2.28
C LEU A 182 -12.84 -1.58 1.06
N PHE A 183 -12.28 -0.86 0.10
CA PHE A 183 -11.85 -1.41 -1.17
C PHE A 183 -10.64 -2.35 -1.05
N ILE A 184 -9.69 -2.02 -0.15
CA ILE A 184 -8.54 -2.89 0.15
C ILE A 184 -9.03 -4.26 0.63
N VAL A 185 -9.96 -4.30 1.58
CA VAL A 185 -10.46 -5.55 2.15
C VAL A 185 -11.19 -6.39 1.09
N GLU A 186 -12.02 -5.76 0.29
CA GLU A 186 -12.75 -6.43 -0.80
C GLU A 186 -11.79 -7.03 -1.84
N VAL A 187 -10.82 -6.24 -2.31
CA VAL A 187 -9.89 -6.68 -3.36
C VAL A 187 -8.90 -7.72 -2.84
N LEU A 188 -8.38 -7.54 -1.61
CA LEU A 188 -7.55 -8.57 -0.98
C LEU A 188 -8.31 -9.87 -0.80
N GLY A 189 -9.58 -9.84 -0.38
CA GLY A 189 -10.43 -11.03 -0.31
C GLY A 189 -10.54 -11.76 -1.65
N THR A 190 -10.65 -11.01 -2.76
CA THR A 190 -10.66 -11.57 -4.11
C THR A 190 -9.30 -12.17 -4.51
N ILE A 191 -8.20 -11.48 -4.18
CA ILE A 191 -6.83 -11.95 -4.47
C ILE A 191 -6.55 -13.25 -3.70
N LEU A 192 -6.89 -13.30 -2.43
CA LEU A 192 -6.67 -14.46 -1.56
C LEU A 192 -7.52 -15.67 -1.98
N GLY A 193 -8.77 -15.48 -2.37
CA GLY A 193 -9.64 -16.54 -2.87
C GLY A 193 -9.21 -17.15 -4.22
N ARG A 194 -8.32 -16.48 -4.96
CA ARG A 194 -7.72 -17.00 -6.21
C ARG A 194 -6.43 -17.80 -6.00
N GLN A 195 -5.92 -17.88 -4.79
CA GLN A 195 -4.67 -18.56 -4.44
C GLN A 195 -4.87 -19.91 -3.74
N VAL A 196 -6.11 -20.44 -3.78
CA VAL A 196 -6.45 -21.79 -3.31
C VAL A 196 -6.43 -22.77 -4.46
#